data_e251449ade36fb7aa3ed4f80d54a8a1d
#
_entry.id   e251449ade36fb7aa3ed4f80d54a8a1d
#
_cell.length_a   1.000
_cell.length_b   1.000
_cell.length_c   1.000
_cell.angle_alpha   90.00
_cell.angle_beta   90.00
_cell.angle_gamma   90.00
#
_symmetry.space_group_name_H-M   'P 1'
#
loop_
_entity.id
_entity.type
_entity.pdbx_description
1 polymer ?
#
loop_
_entity_poly.entity_id
_entity_poly.type
_entity_poly.pdbx_seq_one_letter_code
_entity_poly.pdbx_strand_id
1 'polypeptide(L)'
;VLLEKRTDNHQWGYAGGSIELGETVEEAAKRELFEEMGLVADEMELFYINSGEETHYIYPNGDEVYNVEIIYICRKYHGTIKRQEEEVEELKFFDVDDIPEDISDPIRPVFREYIKMRKRE
;
A
#
# COMPACT_ATOMS: atom_id res chain seq x y z
N VAL A 1 -11.14 2.80 2.74
CA VAL A 1 -9.85 2.69 2.05
C VAL A 1 -9.91 1.58 1.00
N LEU A 2 -9.33 1.84 -0.16
CA LEU A 2 -9.21 0.84 -1.22
C LEU A 2 -7.98 -0.03 -0.98
N LEU A 3 -8.19 -1.33 -0.87
CA LEU A 3 -7.11 -2.29 -0.70
C LEU A 3 -7.11 -3.30 -1.84
N GLU A 4 -5.94 -3.92 -2.03
CA GLU A 4 -5.76 -4.97 -3.01
C GLU A 4 -5.41 -6.27 -2.32
N LYS A 5 -5.96 -7.38 -2.83
CA LYS A 5 -5.56 -8.72 -2.43
C LYS A 5 -4.52 -9.22 -3.43
N ARG A 6 -3.35 -9.58 -2.95
CA ARG A 6 -2.23 -9.94 -3.81
C ARG A 6 -2.29 -11.41 -4.24
N THR A 7 -1.85 -11.64 -5.49
CA THR A 7 -1.79 -13.01 -6.03
C THR A 7 -0.69 -13.84 -5.39
N ASP A 8 0.39 -13.20 -4.92
CA ASP A 8 1.56 -13.91 -4.39
C ASP A 8 1.34 -14.51 -2.99
N ASN A 9 0.61 -13.81 -2.12
CA ASN A 9 0.40 -14.26 -0.74
C ASN A 9 -1.08 -14.35 -0.33
N HIS A 10 -2.00 -13.93 -1.21
CA HIS A 10 -3.44 -13.90 -0.97
C HIS A 10 -3.84 -13.03 0.24
N GLN A 11 -3.03 -12.02 0.56
CA GLN A 11 -3.28 -11.09 1.64
C GLN A 11 -3.62 -9.70 1.12
N TRP A 12 -4.36 -8.94 1.94
CA TRP A 12 -4.75 -7.57 1.62
C TRP A 12 -3.63 -6.58 1.97
N GLY A 13 -3.54 -5.53 1.19
CA GLY A 13 -2.59 -4.45 1.41
C GLY A 13 -2.93 -3.25 0.56
N TYR A 14 -2.11 -2.22 0.65
CA TYR A 14 -2.21 -1.02 -0.17
C TYR A 14 -1.33 -1.18 -1.42
N ALA A 15 -1.61 -0.37 -2.44
CA ALA A 15 -0.79 -0.33 -3.65
C ALA A 15 0.61 0.17 -3.33
N GLY A 16 1.62 -0.41 -3.95
CA GLY A 16 2.99 0.02 -3.75
C GLY A 16 4.00 -0.88 -4.45
N GLY A 17 5.24 -0.43 -4.41
CA GLY A 17 6.35 -1.14 -5.00
C GLY A 17 7.64 -0.37 -4.86
N SER A 18 8.67 -0.83 -5.53
CA SER A 18 10.00 -0.21 -5.47
C SER A 18 10.09 1.04 -6.34
N ILE A 19 10.91 1.99 -5.87
CA ILE A 19 11.22 3.20 -6.62
C ILE A 19 12.13 2.84 -7.80
N GLU A 20 11.81 3.34 -8.98
CA GLU A 20 12.65 3.17 -10.16
C GLU A 20 13.74 4.24 -10.21
N LEU A 21 14.80 3.99 -10.97
CA LEU A 21 15.92 4.93 -11.10
C LEU A 21 15.44 6.31 -11.58
N GLY A 22 15.82 7.33 -10.82
CA GLY A 22 15.49 8.73 -11.15
C GLY A 22 14.08 9.17 -10.75
N GLU A 23 13.29 8.27 -10.21
CA GLU A 23 11.92 8.53 -9.79
C GLU A 23 11.90 9.08 -8.37
N THR A 24 11.07 10.10 -8.08
CA THR A 24 10.85 10.53 -6.71
C THR A 24 9.91 9.55 -6.00
N VAL A 25 9.89 9.58 -4.67
CA VAL A 25 8.99 8.70 -3.89
C VAL A 25 7.52 8.98 -4.23
N GLU A 26 7.15 10.26 -4.44
CA GLU A 26 5.79 10.61 -4.82
C GLU A 26 5.42 10.11 -6.21
N GLU A 27 6.35 10.24 -7.17
CA GLU A 27 6.14 9.71 -8.53
C GLU A 27 5.97 8.19 -8.51
N ALA A 28 6.76 7.49 -7.70
CA ALA A 28 6.66 6.04 -7.54
C ALA A 28 5.28 5.65 -7.00
N ALA A 29 4.81 6.36 -5.96
CA ALA A 29 3.50 6.08 -5.36
C ALA A 29 2.37 6.28 -6.37
N LYS A 30 2.42 7.35 -7.17
CA LYS A 30 1.43 7.62 -8.21
C LYS A 30 1.45 6.57 -9.31
N ARG A 31 2.63 6.15 -9.72
CA ARG A 31 2.80 5.13 -10.76
C ARG A 31 2.23 3.79 -10.30
N GLU A 32 2.59 3.37 -9.08
CA GLU A 32 2.11 2.09 -8.54
C GLU A 32 0.59 2.08 -8.36
N LEU A 33 0.01 3.19 -7.90
CA LEU A 33 -1.44 3.31 -7.78
C LEU A 33 -2.12 3.09 -9.13
N PHE A 34 -1.59 3.71 -10.17
CA PHE A 34 -2.14 3.56 -11.53
C PHE A 34 -1.95 2.14 -12.06
N GLU A 35 -0.75 1.58 -11.92
CA GLU A 35 -0.45 0.23 -12.43
C GLU A 35 -1.31 -0.84 -11.76
N GLU A 36 -1.49 -0.76 -10.45
CA GLU A 36 -2.16 -1.82 -9.69
C GLU A 36 -3.68 -1.61 -9.58
N MET A 37 -4.15 -0.37 -9.56
CA MET A 37 -5.56 -0.06 -9.31
C MET A 37 -6.26 0.76 -10.40
N GLY A 38 -5.52 1.26 -11.39
CA GLY A 38 -6.08 2.05 -12.49
C GLY A 38 -6.40 3.50 -12.15
N LEU A 39 -6.07 3.95 -10.96
CA LEU A 39 -6.41 5.29 -10.49
C LEU A 39 -5.26 6.27 -10.67
N VAL A 40 -5.62 7.52 -11.04
CA VAL A 40 -4.68 8.63 -11.19
C VAL A 40 -4.83 9.56 -9.99
N ALA A 41 -3.75 9.72 -9.22
CA ALA A 41 -3.78 10.58 -8.06
C ALA A 41 -3.74 12.06 -8.47
N ASP A 42 -4.69 12.84 -7.98
CA ASP A 42 -4.72 14.30 -8.18
C ASP A 42 -4.00 15.02 -7.05
N GLU A 43 -4.16 14.55 -5.82
CA GLU A 43 -3.46 15.06 -4.65
C GLU A 43 -3.05 13.91 -3.76
N MET A 44 -1.82 13.99 -3.22
CA MET A 44 -1.30 13.03 -2.27
C MET A 44 -0.73 13.74 -1.07
N GLU A 45 -0.92 13.16 0.11
CA GLU A 45 -0.42 13.67 1.37
C GLU A 45 0.48 12.63 2.01
N LEU A 46 1.69 13.04 2.40
CA LEU A 46 2.57 12.15 3.14
C LEU A 46 1.92 11.82 4.49
N PHE A 47 1.77 10.55 4.75
CA PHE A 47 1.07 10.08 5.94
C PHE A 47 2.04 9.49 6.98
N TYR A 48 2.87 8.53 6.56
CA TYR A 48 3.65 7.74 7.51
C TYR A 48 4.90 7.18 6.85
N ILE A 49 5.97 7.07 7.64
CA ILE A 49 7.17 6.36 7.21
C ILE A 49 7.26 5.11 8.08
N ASN A 50 7.15 3.94 7.45
CA ASN A 50 7.20 2.66 8.12
C ASN A 50 8.62 2.10 8.05
N SER A 51 9.26 1.93 9.20
CA SER A 51 10.64 1.44 9.28
C SER A 51 10.88 0.76 10.63
N GLY A 52 12.02 0.10 10.76
CA GLY A 52 12.43 -0.54 12.02
C GLY A 52 12.13 -2.03 12.07
N GLU A 53 12.13 -2.58 13.26
CA GLU A 53 12.02 -4.02 13.53
C GLU A 53 10.81 -4.69 12.88
N GLU A 54 9.67 -4.01 12.88
CA GLU A 54 8.42 -4.56 12.35
C GLU A 54 8.41 -4.70 10.83
N THR A 55 9.38 -4.09 10.13
CA THR A 55 9.51 -4.18 8.66
C THR A 55 10.43 -5.29 8.20
N HIS A 56 10.91 -6.12 9.12
CA HIS A 56 11.77 -7.24 8.82
C HIS A 56 11.06 -8.25 7.91
N TYR A 57 11.76 -8.67 6.87
CA TYR A 57 11.23 -9.65 5.92
C TYR A 57 12.35 -10.50 5.36
N ILE A 58 12.08 -11.78 5.19
CA ILE A 58 12.99 -12.72 4.56
C ILE A 58 12.36 -13.19 3.26
N TYR A 59 13.04 -12.90 2.14
CA TYR A 59 12.58 -13.33 0.82
C TYR A 59 12.74 -14.85 0.64
N PRO A 60 11.99 -15.45 -0.29
CA PRO A 60 12.14 -16.90 -0.56
C PRO A 60 13.55 -17.33 -0.95
N ASN A 61 14.37 -16.41 -1.53
CA ASN A 61 15.76 -16.70 -1.89
C ASN A 61 16.72 -16.63 -0.69
N GLY A 62 16.21 -16.30 0.51
CA GLY A 62 17.02 -16.19 1.72
C GLY A 62 17.51 -14.79 2.06
N ASP A 63 17.30 -13.81 1.18
CA ASP A 63 17.69 -12.43 1.47
C ASP A 63 16.88 -11.88 2.63
N GLU A 64 17.57 -11.25 3.57
CA GLU A 64 16.96 -10.63 4.75
C GLU A 64 17.01 -9.12 4.62
N VAL A 65 15.88 -8.46 4.83
CA VAL A 65 15.76 -7.01 4.68
C VAL A 65 14.98 -6.38 5.81
N TYR A 66 15.24 -5.09 6.04
CA TYR A 66 14.39 -4.19 6.80
C TYR A 66 13.94 -3.13 5.82
N ASN A 67 12.66 -3.14 5.46
CA ASN A 67 12.13 -2.20 4.47
C ASN A 67 11.90 -0.82 5.10
N VAL A 68 12.05 0.21 4.27
CA VAL A 68 11.58 1.55 4.59
C VAL A 68 10.47 1.85 3.59
N GLU A 69 9.26 2.06 4.09
CA GLU A 69 8.12 2.37 3.25
C GLU A 69 7.68 3.81 3.47
N ILE A 70 7.49 4.54 2.39
CA ILE A 70 6.96 5.90 2.40
C ILE A 70 5.49 5.80 2.01
N ILE A 71 4.60 6.13 2.94
CA ILE A 71 3.17 5.92 2.76
C ILE A 71 2.46 7.25 2.54
N TYR A 72 1.72 7.34 1.44
CA TYR A 72 0.90 8.49 1.10
C TYR A 72 -0.59 8.15 1.25
N ILE A 73 -1.39 9.16 1.57
CA ILE A 73 -2.84 9.08 1.48
C ILE A 73 -3.27 9.87 0.25
N CYS A 74 -4.07 9.25 -0.60
CA CYS A 74 -4.65 9.89 -1.76
C CYS A 74 -6.16 10.00 -1.57
N ARG A 75 -6.64 11.23 -1.37
CA ARG A 75 -8.08 11.50 -1.20
C ARG A 75 -8.73 12.04 -2.46
N LYS A 76 -7.94 12.58 -3.37
CA LYS A 76 -8.42 13.11 -4.65
C LYS A 76 -7.78 12.36 -5.79
N TYR A 77 -8.60 11.72 -6.57
CA TYR A 77 -8.16 10.88 -7.67
C TYR A 77 -9.25 10.82 -8.74
N HIS A 78 -8.86 10.36 -9.91
CA HIS A 78 -9.80 10.09 -11.01
C HIS A 78 -9.36 8.83 -11.75
N GLY A 79 -10.12 8.46 -12.75
CA GLY A 79 -9.87 7.25 -13.52
C GLY A 79 -10.85 6.15 -13.18
N THR A 80 -10.63 4.99 -13.74
CA THR A 80 -11.49 3.82 -13.56
C THR A 80 -10.75 2.75 -12.78
N ILE A 81 -11.35 2.26 -11.71
CA ILE A 81 -10.79 1.16 -10.92
C ILE A 81 -10.63 -0.06 -11.83
N LYS A 82 -9.39 -0.51 -11.95
CA LYS A 82 -9.02 -1.66 -12.77
C LYS A 82 -7.84 -2.36 -12.15
N ARG A 83 -8.02 -3.60 -11.73
CA ARG A 83 -6.94 -4.38 -11.14
C ARG A 83 -5.94 -4.84 -12.20
N GLN A 84 -4.69 -4.91 -11.82
CA GLN A 84 -3.66 -5.56 -12.60
C GLN A 84 -3.75 -7.06 -12.33
N GLU A 85 -4.23 -7.83 -13.31
CA GLU A 85 -4.57 -9.23 -13.11
C GLU A 85 -3.42 -10.13 -12.67
N GLU A 86 -2.18 -9.81 -13.05
CA GLU A 86 -1.02 -10.63 -12.72
C GLU A 86 -0.63 -10.55 -11.24
N GLU A 87 -0.78 -9.38 -10.62
CA GLU A 87 -0.33 -9.13 -9.25
C GLU A 87 -1.47 -8.94 -8.27
N VAL A 88 -2.65 -8.56 -8.74
CA VAL A 88 -3.80 -8.22 -7.92
C VAL A 88 -4.96 -9.16 -8.20
N GLU A 89 -5.36 -9.90 -7.19
CA GLU A 89 -6.45 -10.86 -7.26
C GLU A 89 -7.83 -10.18 -7.13
N GLU A 90 -7.93 -9.17 -6.27
CA GLU A 90 -9.17 -8.47 -5.97
C GLU A 90 -8.88 -7.05 -5.49
N LEU A 91 -9.78 -6.11 -5.82
CA LEU A 91 -9.79 -4.75 -5.28
C LEU A 91 -11.10 -4.53 -4.53
N LYS A 92 -11.02 -3.95 -3.33
CA LYS A 92 -12.20 -3.72 -2.53
C LYS A 92 -12.01 -2.53 -1.58
N PHE A 93 -13.06 -1.74 -1.40
CA PHE A 93 -13.09 -0.70 -0.37
C PHE A 93 -13.47 -1.30 0.98
N PHE A 94 -12.76 -0.87 2.01
CA PHE A 94 -13.03 -1.26 3.40
C PHE A 94 -13.27 -0.03 4.26
N ASP A 95 -14.25 -0.10 5.15
CA ASP A 95 -14.41 0.92 6.18
C ASP A 95 -13.29 0.81 7.21
N VAL A 96 -13.01 1.91 7.89
CA VAL A 96 -11.94 1.95 8.91
C VAL A 96 -12.18 0.93 10.04
N ASP A 97 -13.43 0.62 10.31
CA ASP A 97 -13.79 -0.37 11.34
C ASP A 97 -13.78 -1.82 10.84
N ASP A 98 -13.60 -2.02 9.54
CA ASP A 98 -13.66 -3.33 8.90
C ASP A 98 -12.39 -3.68 8.14
N ILE A 99 -11.24 -3.13 8.54
CA ILE A 99 -9.95 -3.48 7.95
C ILE A 99 -9.74 -4.99 8.12
N PRO A 100 -9.40 -5.72 7.04
CA PRO A 100 -9.25 -7.17 7.13
C PRO A 100 -8.09 -7.55 8.04
N GLU A 101 -8.22 -8.69 8.73
CA GLU A 101 -7.14 -9.23 9.55
C GLU A 101 -6.06 -9.91 8.73
N ASP A 102 -6.41 -10.34 7.51
CA ASP A 102 -5.50 -11.03 6.61
C ASP A 102 -4.61 -10.06 5.85
N ILE A 103 -3.70 -9.43 6.60
CA ILE A 103 -2.68 -8.53 6.09
C ILE A 103 -1.32 -9.03 6.58
N SER A 104 -0.25 -8.74 5.83
CA SER A 104 1.09 -9.18 6.22
C SER A 104 1.61 -8.41 7.44
N ASP A 105 2.40 -9.08 8.26
CA ASP A 105 2.91 -8.49 9.50
C ASP A 105 3.70 -7.19 9.29
N PRO A 106 4.58 -7.07 8.29
CA PRO A 106 5.36 -5.84 8.10
C PRO A 106 4.53 -4.57 7.85
N ILE A 107 3.31 -4.67 7.36
CA ILE A 107 2.48 -3.50 7.08
C ILE A 107 1.43 -3.22 8.17
N ARG A 108 1.33 -4.06 9.19
CA ARG A 108 0.40 -3.83 10.30
C ARG A 108 0.57 -2.47 11.00
N PRO A 109 1.81 -1.98 11.21
CA PRO A 109 1.97 -0.66 11.82
C PRO A 109 1.30 0.46 11.06
N VAL A 110 1.31 0.40 9.73
CA VAL A 110 0.69 1.40 8.87
C VAL A 110 -0.83 1.44 9.10
N PHE A 111 -1.47 0.27 9.17
CA PHE A 111 -2.90 0.19 9.44
C PHE A 111 -3.26 0.66 10.84
N ARG A 112 -2.44 0.37 11.84
CA ARG A 112 -2.64 0.90 13.20
C ARG A 112 -2.66 2.43 13.21
N GLU A 113 -1.70 3.05 12.53
CA GLU A 113 -1.62 4.52 12.43
C GLU A 113 -2.77 5.09 11.61
N TYR A 114 -3.16 4.42 10.54
CA TYR A 114 -4.29 4.83 9.71
C TYR A 114 -5.59 4.84 10.52
N ILE A 115 -5.86 3.79 11.28
CA ILE A 115 -7.06 3.69 12.11
C ILE A 115 -7.08 4.82 13.17
N LYS A 116 -5.94 5.08 13.81
CA LYS A 116 -5.82 6.18 14.78
C LYS A 116 -6.13 7.54 14.14
N MET A 117 -5.58 7.78 12.95
CA MET A 117 -5.81 9.03 12.24
C MET A 117 -7.28 9.21 11.90
N ARG A 118 -7.93 8.19 11.37
CA ARG A 118 -9.33 8.24 10.98
C ARG A 118 -10.26 8.47 12.17
N LYS A 119 -9.93 7.90 13.32
CA LYS A 119 -10.74 8.08 14.53
C LYS A 119 -10.61 9.46 15.17
N ARG A 120 -9.57 10.24 14.80
CA ARG A 120 -9.40 11.62 15.23
C ARG A 120 -10.13 12.62 14.33
N GLU A 121 -10.52 12.23 13.14
CA GLU A 121 -11.21 13.09 12.17
C GLU A 121 -12.67 13.36 12.53
#